data_1713cf35c3bbb282bcc7f18154062c0e
#
_entry.id   1713cf35c3bbb282bcc7f18154062c0e
#
_cell.length_a   1.000
_cell.length_b   1.000
_cell.length_c   1.000
_cell.angle_alpha   90.00
_cell.angle_beta   90.00
_cell.angle_gamma   90.00
#
_symmetry.space_group_name_H-M   'P 1'
#
loop_
_entity.id
_entity.type
_entity.pdbx_description
1 polymer ?
#
loop_
_entity_poly.entity_id
_entity_poly.type
_entity_poly.pdbx_seq_one_letter_code
_entity_poly.pdbx_strand_id
1 'polypeptide(L)'
;VAAETREERLVVIKEIVCDILEIEEDEVSETSLFKEDHNADSLRAIEILAALEKEFGVVINQAELPRMVNLTGVYEVVSEPAGW
;
A
#
# COMPACT_ATOMS: atom_id res chain seq x y z
N VAL A 1 13.58 -2.74 -6.90
CA VAL A 1 13.76 -1.32 -6.56
C VAL A 1 14.44 -1.21 -5.20
N ALA A 2 15.54 -0.46 -5.16
CA ALA A 2 16.29 -0.27 -3.93
C ALA A 2 15.74 0.93 -3.15
N ALA A 3 14.58 0.77 -2.54
CA ALA A 3 13.98 1.80 -1.70
C ALA A 3 14.61 1.73 -0.31
N GLU A 4 15.42 2.70 0.04
CA GLU A 4 16.18 2.70 1.29
C GLU A 4 15.62 3.64 2.36
N THR A 5 14.85 4.65 1.97
CA THR A 5 14.27 5.61 2.91
C THR A 5 12.77 5.43 2.99
N ARG A 6 12.17 5.95 4.07
CA ARG A 6 10.72 5.93 4.22
C ARG A 6 10.04 6.64 3.05
N GLU A 7 10.59 7.76 2.63
CA GLU A 7 10.02 8.53 1.52
C GLU A 7 10.05 7.75 0.22
N GLU A 8 11.16 7.08 -0.08
CA GLU A 8 11.29 6.27 -1.28
C GLU A 8 10.33 5.09 -1.25
N ARG A 9 10.19 4.45 -0.10
CA ARG A 9 9.27 3.32 0.08
C ARG A 9 7.82 3.77 -0.09
N LEU A 10 7.47 4.93 0.45
CA LEU A 10 6.13 5.47 0.27
C LEU A 10 5.82 5.81 -1.18
N VAL A 11 6.80 6.31 -1.92
CA VAL A 11 6.63 6.59 -3.35
C VAL A 11 6.29 5.30 -4.09
N VAL A 12 7.02 4.23 -3.83
CA VAL A 12 6.78 2.93 -4.47
C VAL A 12 5.40 2.40 -4.10
N ILE A 13 5.05 2.45 -2.82
CA ILE A 13 3.74 2.00 -2.35
C ILE A 13 2.62 2.81 -3.01
N LYS A 14 2.79 4.12 -3.08
CA LYS A 14 1.82 5.01 -3.69
C LYS A 14 1.62 4.71 -5.17
N GLU A 15 2.71 4.46 -5.90
CA GLU A 15 2.63 4.09 -7.30
C GLU A 15 1.84 2.80 -7.49
N ILE A 16 2.09 1.80 -6.66
CA ILE A 16 1.38 0.52 -6.71
C ILE A 16 -0.10 0.72 -6.43
N VAL A 17 -0.43 1.45 -5.39
CA VAL A 17 -1.81 1.69 -4.99
C VAL A 17 -2.56 2.46 -6.09
N CYS A 18 -1.95 3.51 -6.61
CA CYS A 18 -2.58 4.33 -7.64
C CYS A 18 -2.79 3.55 -8.93
N ASP A 19 -1.86 2.68 -9.29
CA ASP A 19 -1.98 1.84 -10.47
C ASP A 19 -3.15 0.87 -10.33
N ILE A 20 -3.29 0.25 -9.18
CA ILE A 20 -4.37 -0.72 -8.93
C ILE A 20 -5.73 -0.03 -8.84
N LEU A 21 -5.80 1.11 -8.17
CA LEU A 21 -7.04 1.86 -8.01
C LEU A 21 -7.37 2.72 -9.22
N GLU A 22 -6.45 2.82 -10.18
CA GLU A 22 -6.61 3.61 -11.41
C GLU A 22 -6.87 5.09 -11.11
N ILE A 23 -6.08 5.65 -10.19
CA ILE A 23 -6.15 7.06 -9.81
C ILE A 23 -4.79 7.71 -9.96
N GLU A 24 -4.77 9.05 -10.03
CA GLU A 24 -3.54 9.80 -10.11
C GLU A 24 -2.87 9.89 -8.73
N GLU A 25 -1.54 10.02 -8.72
CA GLU A 25 -0.80 10.08 -7.46
C GLU A 25 -1.14 11.30 -6.62
N ASP A 26 -1.53 12.40 -7.25
CA ASP A 26 -1.90 13.61 -6.54
C ASP A 26 -3.33 13.55 -5.96
N GLU A 27 -4.10 12.52 -6.31
CA GLU A 27 -5.44 12.30 -5.75
C GLU A 27 -5.40 11.58 -4.40
N VAL A 28 -4.25 11.02 -4.02
CA VAL A 28 -4.11 10.27 -2.77
C VAL A 28 -3.03 10.90 -1.89
N SER A 29 -3.33 11.05 -0.61
CA SER A 29 -2.37 11.48 0.41
C SER A 29 -2.09 10.34 1.36
N GLU A 30 -1.12 10.51 2.26
CA GLU A 30 -0.78 9.47 3.23
C GLU A 30 -1.95 9.09 4.13
N THR A 31 -2.89 9.99 4.33
CA THR A 31 -4.03 9.79 5.22
C THR A 31 -5.36 9.59 4.49
N SER A 32 -5.38 9.67 3.16
CA SER A 32 -6.60 9.40 2.38
C SER A 32 -7.06 7.97 2.59
N LEU A 33 -8.35 7.79 2.87
CA LEU A 33 -8.93 6.48 3.09
C LEU A 33 -9.31 5.85 1.75
N PHE A 34 -8.70 4.72 1.43
CA PHE A 34 -8.88 4.07 0.13
C PHE A 34 -10.34 3.74 -0.15
N LYS A 35 -11.03 3.19 0.83
CA LYS A 35 -12.42 2.77 0.66
C LYS A 35 -13.36 3.96 0.54
N GLU A 36 -13.22 4.94 1.40
CA GLU A 36 -14.14 6.08 1.46
C GLU A 36 -13.84 7.15 0.41
N ASP A 37 -12.56 7.41 0.17
CA ASP A 37 -12.15 8.47 -0.75
C ASP A 37 -11.95 7.98 -2.18
N HIS A 38 -11.63 6.69 -2.37
CA HIS A 38 -11.26 6.14 -3.66
C HIS A 38 -12.01 4.87 -4.04
N ASN A 39 -13.06 4.53 -3.33
CA ASN A 39 -13.92 3.38 -3.61
C ASN A 39 -13.17 2.03 -3.69
N ALA A 40 -12.12 1.88 -2.91
CA ALA A 40 -11.36 0.63 -2.88
C ALA A 40 -12.11 -0.42 -2.06
N ASP A 41 -12.52 -1.49 -2.71
CA ASP A 41 -13.20 -2.60 -2.02
C ASP A 41 -12.20 -3.67 -1.57
N SER A 42 -12.70 -4.75 -0.99
CA SER A 42 -11.86 -5.84 -0.48
C SER A 42 -11.00 -6.47 -1.55
N LEU A 43 -11.52 -6.58 -2.77
CA LEU A 43 -10.78 -7.17 -3.89
C LEU A 43 -9.57 -6.30 -4.25
N ARG A 44 -9.77 -4.98 -4.30
CA ARG A 44 -8.67 -4.05 -4.58
C ARG A 44 -7.62 -4.09 -3.47
N ALA A 45 -8.06 -4.18 -2.22
CA ALA A 45 -7.13 -4.30 -1.09
C ALA A 45 -6.28 -5.55 -1.20
N ILE A 46 -6.87 -6.68 -1.61
CA ILE A 46 -6.13 -7.93 -1.81
C ILE A 46 -5.14 -7.79 -2.97
N GLU A 47 -5.53 -7.13 -4.04
CA GLU A 47 -4.63 -6.88 -5.18
C GLU A 47 -3.44 -6.03 -4.76
N ILE A 48 -3.68 -5.00 -3.95
CA ILE A 48 -2.61 -4.14 -3.42
C ILE A 48 -1.66 -4.96 -2.55
N LEU A 49 -2.20 -5.78 -1.67
CA LEU A 49 -1.40 -6.64 -0.79
C LEU A 49 -0.51 -7.57 -1.60
N ALA A 50 -1.07 -8.24 -2.61
CA ALA A 50 -0.30 -9.15 -3.45
C ALA A 50 0.80 -8.43 -4.23
N ALA A 51 0.52 -7.25 -4.73
CA ALA A 51 1.50 -6.45 -5.46
C ALA A 51 2.65 -6.01 -4.55
N LEU A 52 2.34 -5.64 -3.31
CA LEU A 52 3.34 -5.25 -2.33
C LEU A 52 4.23 -6.41 -1.93
N GLU A 53 3.65 -7.60 -1.75
CA GLU A 53 4.44 -8.80 -1.46
C GLU A 53 5.43 -9.08 -2.56
N LYS A 54 5.03 -8.93 -3.80
CA LYS A 54 5.88 -9.17 -4.95
C LYS A 54 6.97 -8.09 -5.07
N GLU A 55 6.60 -6.84 -4.87
CA GLU A 55 7.53 -5.72 -5.04
C GLU A 55 8.64 -5.73 -3.98
N PHE A 56 8.28 -5.99 -2.73
CA PHE A 56 9.22 -5.94 -1.62
C PHE A 56 9.74 -7.31 -1.18
N GLY A 57 9.25 -8.38 -1.80
CA GLY A 57 9.68 -9.73 -1.47
C GLY A 57 9.35 -10.15 -0.05
N VAL A 58 8.19 -9.75 0.44
CA VAL A 58 7.74 -10.04 1.81
C VAL A 58 6.45 -10.85 1.78
N VAL A 59 6.12 -11.46 2.92
CA VAL A 59 4.85 -12.16 3.09
C VAL A 59 3.99 -11.35 4.05
N ILE A 60 2.81 -10.96 3.60
CA ILE A 60 1.87 -10.17 4.39
C ILE A 60 0.63 -11.02 4.67
N ASN A 61 0.26 -11.14 5.95
CA ASN A 61 -0.92 -11.89 6.34
C ASN A 61 -2.19 -11.12 5.94
N GLN A 62 -3.17 -11.81 5.36
CA GLN A 62 -4.43 -11.19 4.98
C GLN A 62 -5.19 -10.62 6.20
N ALA A 63 -4.90 -11.10 7.39
CA ALA A 63 -5.47 -10.53 8.62
C ALA A 63 -5.07 -9.06 8.83
N GLU A 64 -4.05 -8.59 8.12
CA GLU A 64 -3.60 -7.20 8.19
C GLU A 64 -4.40 -6.26 7.27
N LEU A 65 -5.27 -6.80 6.42
CA LEU A 65 -6.07 -5.97 5.50
C LEU A 65 -6.83 -4.83 6.19
N PRO A 66 -7.43 -5.03 7.37
CA PRO A 66 -8.11 -3.92 8.06
C PRO A 66 -7.21 -2.75 8.43
N ARG A 67 -5.89 -2.97 8.50
CA ARG A 67 -4.91 -1.92 8.79
C ARG A 67 -4.52 -1.14 7.52
N MET A 68 -4.79 -1.71 6.35
CA MET A 68 -4.39 -1.13 5.07
C MET A 68 -5.46 -0.15 4.55
N VAL A 69 -5.85 0.80 5.39
CA VAL A 69 -6.92 1.75 5.07
C VAL A 69 -6.42 3.01 4.35
N ASN A 70 -5.12 3.30 4.49
CA ASN A 70 -4.46 4.43 3.84
C ASN A 70 -2.99 4.10 3.62
N LEU A 71 -2.24 5.02 3.01
CA LEU A 71 -0.82 4.79 2.72
C LEU A 71 0.00 4.57 3.98
N THR A 72 -0.29 5.30 5.04
CA THR A 72 0.42 5.14 6.32
C THR A 72 0.21 3.73 6.87
N GLY A 73 -1.04 3.24 6.85
CA GLY A 73 -1.37 1.89 7.31
C GLY A 73 -0.69 0.83 6.46
N VAL A 74 -0.68 1.00 5.15
CA VAL A 74 0.00 0.09 4.24
C VAL A 74 1.50 0.04 4.54
N TYR A 75 2.11 1.20 4.75
CA TYR A 75 3.54 1.27 5.08
C TYR A 75 3.84 0.48 6.36
N GLU A 76 3.03 0.66 7.40
CA GLU A 76 3.21 -0.06 8.65
C GLU A 76 3.10 -1.57 8.48
N VAL A 77 2.10 -2.01 7.72
CA VAL A 77 1.88 -3.44 7.46
C VAL A 77 3.06 -4.05 6.71
N VAL A 78 3.60 -3.35 5.73
CA VAL A 78 4.76 -3.84 4.96
C VAL A 78 6.04 -3.78 5.79
N SER A 79 6.19 -2.77 6.63
CA SER A 79 7.41 -2.56 7.41
C SER A 79 7.69 -3.70 8.39
N GLU A 80 6.67 -4.30 8.95
CA GLU A 80 6.83 -5.40 9.92
C GLU A 80 7.56 -6.60 9.32
N PRO A 81 7.08 -7.22 8.23
CA PRO A 81 7.78 -8.35 7.63
C PRO A 81 9.06 -7.95 6.90
N ALA A 82 9.17 -6.72 6.44
CA ALA A 82 10.36 -6.24 5.74
C ALA A 82 11.50 -5.82 6.69
N GLY A 83 11.19 -5.62 7.97
CA GLY A 83 12.19 -5.21 8.95
C GLY A 83 12.63 -3.76 8.83
N TRP A 84 11.75 -2.90 8.36
CA TRP A 84 12.05 -1.47 8.20
C TRP A 84 12.05 -0.65 9.47
#